data_70a877146a09bf0b4154966219503bc3
#
_entry.id   70a877146a09bf0b4154966219503bc3
#
_cell.length_a   1.000
_cell.length_b   1.000
_cell.length_c   1.000
_cell.angle_alpha   90.00
_cell.angle_beta   90.00
_cell.angle_gamma   90.00
#
_symmetry.space_group_name_H-M   'P 1'
#
loop_
_entity.id
_entity.type
_entity.pdbx_description
1 polymer ?
#
loop_
_entity_poly.entity_id
_entity_poly.type
_entity_poly.pdbx_seq_one_letter_code
_entity_poly.pdbx_strand_id
1 'polypeptide(L)'
;MSAYAEHIKTVCSRFDKALEDNNFESVLVYSGQPRVDFLDDNAPPYRVNPLFKYWVPVTESPKSAIFYRKGSQRPTVYLFQARDFWHAPVNVPEEEWQQHVDLKIIDDLSMLTEDLGSDLEQSVFIGEDFAQPVSDWKVKARNPQALIDHLHFHRSIKTQWEVDNLREANRLAAKAHVAAKEAFFAGKSELEIHHAYLGAIDFRESQVPYNSIVALNSHSAILHYDVYDTVPPKQIRSFLIDAGARYRGYCSDITRSYAYEEGFYADLVEAMNKAQQELLSEIKPGVSYYDLHVSMHLKVAQILTDFEFIKGDAQSIYDKGYTSAFMPHGLGHFIGLQVHDVGGFLKDDKGNSYERSARHPFLRLLRDIEVGHVFTIEPGLYVVDQLLEEHKDSADINWEKVDELRPYGGVRIEDSIVVGTDGNENLTRDAFKELGAE
;
A
#
# COMPACT_ATOMS: atom_id res chain seq x y z
N MET A 1 -2.37 23.54 -17.96
CA MET A 1 -1.74 22.22 -18.22
C MET A 1 -2.57 21.21 -17.44
N SER A 2 -2.80 20.01 -17.96
CA SER A 2 -3.55 19.00 -17.20
C SER A 2 -2.71 18.42 -16.05
N ALA A 3 -3.35 17.77 -15.09
CA ALA A 3 -2.63 17.12 -13.97
C ALA A 3 -1.66 16.04 -14.48
N TYR A 4 -2.04 15.29 -15.53
CA TYR A 4 -1.13 14.30 -16.14
C TYR A 4 0.05 14.95 -16.87
N ALA A 5 -0.16 16.05 -17.57
CA ALA A 5 0.93 16.77 -18.24
C ALA A 5 1.98 17.30 -17.25
N GLU A 6 1.55 17.77 -16.07
CA GLU A 6 2.48 18.16 -14.99
C GLU A 6 3.15 16.94 -14.35
N HIS A 7 2.42 15.83 -14.19
CA HIS A 7 2.98 14.58 -13.68
C HIS A 7 4.12 14.07 -14.57
N ILE A 8 3.89 13.91 -15.89
CA ILE A 8 4.90 13.39 -16.80
C ILE A 8 6.14 14.29 -16.87
N LYS A 9 5.95 15.62 -16.81
CA LYS A 9 7.06 16.57 -16.70
C LYS A 9 7.88 16.36 -15.42
N THR A 10 7.21 16.12 -14.30
CA THR A 10 7.87 15.82 -13.02
C THR A 10 8.63 14.49 -13.10
N VAL A 11 8.03 13.46 -13.71
CA VAL A 11 8.68 12.15 -13.91
C VAL A 11 9.93 12.32 -14.77
N CYS A 12 9.86 13.01 -15.92
CA CYS A 12 11.02 13.31 -16.75
C CYS A 12 12.13 14.00 -15.93
N SER A 13 11.80 15.04 -15.18
CA SER A 13 12.78 15.79 -14.37
C SER A 13 13.44 14.90 -13.30
N ARG A 14 12.69 14.02 -12.64
CA ARG A 14 13.24 13.06 -11.65
C ARG A 14 14.16 12.04 -12.31
N PHE A 15 13.79 11.54 -13.48
CA PHE A 15 14.66 10.61 -14.23
C PHE A 15 15.88 11.32 -14.80
N ASP A 16 15.77 12.56 -15.29
CA ASP A 16 16.92 13.34 -15.76
C ASP A 16 17.97 13.49 -14.64
N LYS A 17 17.51 13.89 -13.45
CA LYS A 17 18.40 14.06 -12.31
C LYS A 17 19.02 12.74 -11.86
N ALA A 18 18.22 11.68 -11.77
CA ALA A 18 18.70 10.35 -11.41
C ALA A 18 19.75 9.83 -12.40
N LEU A 19 19.53 10.01 -13.70
CA LEU A 19 20.48 9.61 -14.74
C LEU A 19 21.76 10.43 -14.69
N GLU A 20 21.65 11.76 -14.51
CA GLU A 20 22.79 12.65 -14.38
C GLU A 20 23.67 12.29 -13.19
N ASP A 21 23.09 12.14 -11.98
CA ASP A 21 23.81 11.84 -10.75
C ASP A 21 24.51 10.47 -10.79
N ASN A 22 24.02 9.56 -11.61
CA ASN A 22 24.56 8.21 -11.76
C ASN A 22 25.37 8.00 -13.05
N ASN A 23 25.64 9.05 -13.84
CA ASN A 23 26.41 9.01 -15.10
C ASN A 23 25.83 8.08 -16.17
N PHE A 24 24.49 8.07 -16.30
CA PHE A 24 23.77 7.37 -17.36
C PHE A 24 23.14 8.39 -18.31
N GLU A 25 22.98 7.99 -19.59
CA GLU A 25 22.36 8.83 -20.63
C GLU A 25 20.91 8.43 -20.93
N SER A 26 20.56 7.17 -20.69
CA SER A 26 19.24 6.65 -20.98
C SER A 26 18.88 5.48 -20.06
N VAL A 27 17.57 5.24 -19.95
CA VAL A 27 17.00 4.14 -19.17
C VAL A 27 15.98 3.36 -19.99
N LEU A 28 15.97 2.06 -19.85
CA LEU A 28 14.92 1.14 -20.31
C LEU A 28 14.22 0.55 -19.08
N VAL A 29 12.96 0.93 -18.87
CA VAL A 29 12.12 0.41 -17.78
C VAL A 29 11.22 -0.68 -18.35
N TYR A 30 11.44 -1.91 -17.93
CA TYR A 30 10.68 -3.07 -18.37
C TYR A 30 9.47 -3.32 -17.48
N SER A 31 8.30 -3.55 -18.07
CA SER A 31 7.06 -3.77 -17.32
C SER A 31 7.05 -5.09 -16.53
N GLY A 32 7.92 -6.02 -16.90
CA GLY A 32 7.96 -7.38 -16.38
C GLY A 32 7.17 -8.36 -17.25
N GLN A 33 7.13 -9.61 -16.83
CA GLN A 33 6.37 -10.69 -17.48
C GLN A 33 5.87 -11.70 -16.45
N PRO A 34 4.80 -12.48 -16.77
CA PRO A 34 4.37 -13.57 -15.91
C PRO A 34 5.51 -14.54 -15.62
N ARG A 35 5.64 -14.96 -14.37
CA ARG A 35 6.57 -16.00 -13.96
C ARG A 35 5.82 -17.30 -13.81
N VAL A 36 6.07 -18.23 -14.72
CA VAL A 36 5.45 -19.55 -14.68
C VAL A 36 5.87 -20.31 -13.42
N ASP A 37 4.93 -20.99 -12.79
CA ASP A 37 5.16 -21.78 -11.59
C ASP A 37 6.09 -22.96 -11.87
N PHE A 38 6.77 -23.45 -10.83
CA PHE A 38 7.72 -24.55 -10.96
C PHE A 38 7.01 -25.83 -11.42
N LEU A 39 7.45 -26.39 -12.56
CA LEU A 39 6.89 -27.59 -13.21
C LEU A 39 5.42 -27.44 -13.65
N ASP A 40 4.95 -26.22 -13.93
CA ASP A 40 3.61 -25.93 -14.41
C ASP A 40 3.70 -25.03 -15.66
N ASP A 41 2.57 -24.86 -16.37
CA ASP A 41 2.37 -23.90 -17.44
C ASP A 41 1.51 -22.70 -17.02
N ASN A 42 1.05 -22.67 -15.76
CA ASN A 42 0.34 -21.56 -15.15
C ASN A 42 1.31 -20.55 -14.51
N ALA A 43 0.81 -19.33 -14.33
CA ALA A 43 1.53 -18.27 -13.63
C ALA A 43 0.59 -17.57 -12.62
N PRO A 44 1.11 -17.10 -11.48
CA PRO A 44 0.38 -16.18 -10.62
C PRO A 44 -0.06 -14.92 -11.38
N PRO A 45 -1.05 -14.18 -10.87
CA PRO A 45 -1.49 -12.94 -11.48
C PRO A 45 -0.32 -11.97 -11.73
N TYR A 46 -0.21 -11.50 -12.96
CA TYR A 46 0.85 -10.57 -13.37
C TYR A 46 0.78 -9.27 -12.56
N ARG A 47 1.94 -8.80 -12.12
CA ARG A 47 2.12 -7.52 -11.42
C ARG A 47 3.15 -6.68 -12.17
N VAL A 48 2.69 -5.58 -12.72
CA VAL A 48 3.53 -4.67 -13.51
C VAL A 48 4.53 -3.92 -12.61
N ASN A 49 5.74 -3.71 -13.14
CA ASN A 49 6.79 -2.93 -12.49
C ASN A 49 6.26 -1.54 -12.07
N PRO A 50 6.37 -1.15 -10.79
CA PRO A 50 5.90 0.16 -10.32
C PRO A 50 6.53 1.34 -11.04
N LEU A 51 7.82 1.27 -11.43
CA LEU A 51 8.47 2.33 -12.18
C LEU A 51 7.96 2.44 -13.63
N PHE A 52 7.42 1.36 -14.22
CA PHE A 52 6.70 1.43 -15.48
C PHE A 52 5.36 2.16 -15.32
N LYS A 53 4.58 1.81 -14.28
CA LYS A 53 3.32 2.50 -13.95
C LYS A 53 3.50 3.97 -13.61
N TYR A 54 4.66 4.34 -13.14
CA TYR A 54 4.99 5.72 -12.81
C TYR A 54 4.95 6.63 -14.06
N TRP A 55 5.25 6.08 -15.23
CA TRP A 55 5.16 6.79 -16.50
C TRP A 55 3.77 6.74 -17.12
N VAL A 56 3.14 5.57 -17.15
CA VAL A 56 1.88 5.35 -17.87
C VAL A 56 0.95 4.42 -17.06
N PRO A 57 -0.37 4.68 -17.05
CA PRO A 57 -1.34 3.92 -16.24
C PRO A 57 -1.71 2.56 -16.86
N VAL A 58 -0.75 1.86 -17.45
CA VAL A 58 -0.96 0.56 -18.10
C VAL A 58 -0.55 -0.55 -17.13
N THR A 59 -1.50 -1.36 -16.72
CA THR A 59 -1.31 -2.36 -15.65
C THR A 59 -1.39 -3.81 -16.11
N GLU A 60 -1.84 -4.07 -17.33
CA GLU A 60 -2.11 -5.42 -17.84
C GLU A 60 -1.34 -5.75 -19.13
N SER A 61 -0.22 -5.05 -19.40
CA SER A 61 0.60 -5.29 -20.59
C SER A 61 1.99 -5.81 -20.20
N PRO A 62 2.16 -7.13 -19.99
CA PRO A 62 3.47 -7.74 -19.78
C PRO A 62 4.34 -7.56 -21.03
N LYS A 63 5.67 -7.66 -20.86
CA LYS A 63 6.67 -7.52 -21.92
C LYS A 63 6.72 -6.14 -22.59
N SER A 64 6.03 -5.14 -22.04
CA SER A 64 6.13 -3.75 -22.46
C SER A 64 7.37 -3.08 -21.86
N ALA A 65 7.80 -1.98 -22.47
CA ALA A 65 8.95 -1.23 -21.97
C ALA A 65 8.81 0.27 -22.23
N ILE A 66 9.49 1.08 -21.43
CA ILE A 66 9.62 2.50 -21.62
C ILE A 66 11.10 2.81 -21.81
N PHE A 67 11.42 3.45 -22.92
CA PHE A 67 12.75 4.00 -23.15
C PHE A 67 12.71 5.50 -22.93
N TYR A 68 13.62 6.00 -22.11
CA TYR A 68 13.78 7.43 -21.87
C TYR A 68 15.26 7.84 -21.96
N ARG A 69 15.54 8.85 -22.78
CA ARG A 69 16.86 9.49 -22.89
C ARG A 69 16.83 10.79 -22.10
N LYS A 70 17.87 11.03 -21.31
CA LYS A 70 18.05 12.26 -20.53
C LYS A 70 17.82 13.50 -21.40
N GLY A 71 16.98 14.42 -20.92
CA GLY A 71 16.62 15.65 -21.60
C GLY A 71 15.57 15.52 -22.72
N SER A 72 15.06 14.33 -22.99
CA SER A 72 13.95 14.14 -23.93
C SER A 72 12.66 14.71 -23.37
N GLN A 73 11.86 15.32 -24.24
CA GLN A 73 10.55 15.85 -23.86
C GLN A 73 9.49 14.75 -23.67
N ARG A 74 9.69 13.60 -24.33
CA ARG A 74 8.76 12.47 -24.36
C ARG A 74 9.51 11.15 -24.23
N PRO A 75 9.00 10.20 -23.42
CA PRO A 75 9.50 8.83 -23.42
C PRO A 75 8.92 8.07 -24.62
N THR A 76 9.62 7.06 -25.11
CA THR A 76 9.06 6.07 -26.03
C THR A 76 8.47 4.92 -25.24
N VAL A 77 7.21 4.58 -25.49
CA VAL A 77 6.51 3.45 -24.86
C VAL A 77 6.36 2.33 -25.89
N TYR A 78 7.02 1.22 -25.67
CA TYR A 78 6.82 -0.01 -26.43
C TYR A 78 5.75 -0.84 -25.73
N LEU A 79 4.55 -0.84 -26.29
CA LEU A 79 3.42 -1.58 -25.75
C LEU A 79 3.31 -2.93 -26.45
N PHE A 80 3.53 -4.00 -25.70
CA PHE A 80 3.49 -5.36 -26.23
C PHE A 80 2.04 -5.84 -26.38
N GLN A 81 1.70 -6.28 -27.57
CA GLN A 81 0.42 -6.91 -27.90
C GLN A 81 0.66 -8.26 -28.57
N ALA A 82 0.47 -9.33 -27.81
CA ALA A 82 0.61 -10.68 -28.37
C ALA A 82 -0.33 -10.88 -29.57
N ARG A 83 0.18 -11.47 -30.63
CA ARG A 83 -0.61 -11.92 -31.80
C ARG A 83 -0.72 -13.45 -31.77
N ASP A 84 -1.40 -13.97 -30.78
CA ASP A 84 -1.66 -15.37 -30.65
C ASP A 84 -3.16 -15.65 -30.45
N PHE A 85 -3.55 -16.90 -30.44
CA PHE A 85 -4.94 -17.31 -30.25
C PHE A 85 -5.27 -17.67 -28.77
N TRP A 86 -4.29 -17.54 -27.88
CA TRP A 86 -4.42 -17.88 -26.46
C TRP A 86 -4.85 -16.68 -25.60
N HIS A 87 -4.46 -15.46 -26.03
CA HIS A 87 -4.60 -14.28 -25.21
C HIS A 87 -5.50 -13.25 -25.91
N ALA A 88 -6.38 -12.64 -25.13
CA ALA A 88 -7.11 -11.47 -25.58
C ALA A 88 -6.12 -10.30 -25.81
N PRO A 89 -6.26 -9.51 -26.88
CA PRO A 89 -5.48 -8.29 -27.05
C PRO A 89 -5.65 -7.37 -25.86
N VAL A 90 -4.56 -6.73 -25.40
CA VAL A 90 -4.64 -5.72 -24.35
C VAL A 90 -5.48 -4.55 -24.84
N ASN A 91 -6.59 -4.30 -24.18
CA ASN A 91 -7.40 -3.12 -24.48
C ASN A 91 -6.72 -1.90 -23.85
N VAL A 92 -6.20 -1.03 -24.70
CA VAL A 92 -5.64 0.27 -24.27
C VAL A 92 -6.57 1.34 -24.78
N PRO A 93 -7.50 1.83 -23.94
CA PRO A 93 -8.42 2.89 -24.35
C PRO A 93 -7.62 4.15 -24.71
N GLU A 94 -8.17 4.98 -25.60
CA GLU A 94 -7.59 6.28 -25.88
C GLU A 94 -7.70 7.16 -24.63
N GLU A 95 -6.55 7.46 -24.05
CA GLU A 95 -6.43 8.30 -22.84
C GLU A 95 -5.42 9.41 -23.06
N GLU A 96 -5.49 10.44 -22.24
CA GLU A 96 -4.63 11.61 -22.31
C GLU A 96 -3.13 11.26 -22.28
N TRP A 97 -2.72 10.24 -21.54
CA TRP A 97 -1.31 9.86 -21.41
C TRP A 97 -0.63 9.57 -22.76
N GLN A 98 -1.38 9.05 -23.74
CA GLN A 98 -0.87 8.73 -25.08
C GLN A 98 -0.41 9.98 -25.86
N GLN A 99 -0.94 11.14 -25.51
CA GLN A 99 -0.56 12.41 -26.12
C GLN A 99 0.81 12.92 -25.63
N HIS A 100 1.33 12.33 -24.55
CA HIS A 100 2.56 12.73 -23.87
C HIS A 100 3.72 11.75 -24.04
N VAL A 101 3.54 10.70 -24.85
CA VAL A 101 4.53 9.67 -25.13
C VAL A 101 4.65 9.40 -26.62
N ASP A 102 5.73 8.79 -27.05
CA ASP A 102 5.87 8.23 -28.39
C ASP A 102 5.49 6.74 -28.31
N LEU A 103 4.23 6.43 -28.64
CA LEU A 103 3.67 5.08 -28.48
C LEU A 103 4.02 4.21 -29.71
N LYS A 104 4.63 3.05 -29.45
CA LYS A 104 4.92 2.00 -30.45
C LYS A 104 4.30 0.69 -30.01
N ILE A 105 3.48 0.10 -30.85
CA ILE A 105 2.90 -1.23 -30.64
C ILE A 105 3.89 -2.26 -31.18
N ILE A 106 4.25 -3.25 -30.37
CA ILE A 106 5.12 -4.35 -30.73
C ILE A 106 4.43 -5.69 -30.43
N ASP A 107 4.70 -6.71 -31.21
CA ASP A 107 4.22 -8.07 -31.01
C ASP A 107 5.37 -9.08 -30.80
N ASP A 108 6.60 -8.60 -30.97
CA ASP A 108 7.83 -9.33 -30.65
C ASP A 108 8.86 -8.40 -29.99
N LEU A 109 9.58 -8.89 -28.97
CA LEU A 109 10.62 -8.11 -28.28
C LEU A 109 11.84 -7.78 -29.17
N SER A 110 12.04 -8.50 -30.28
CA SER A 110 13.08 -8.16 -31.28
C SER A 110 12.81 -6.80 -31.92
N MET A 111 11.55 -6.41 -32.10
CA MET A 111 11.19 -5.09 -32.65
C MET A 111 11.72 -3.95 -31.76
N LEU A 112 11.66 -4.10 -30.43
CA LEU A 112 12.22 -3.14 -29.49
C LEU A 112 13.74 -3.08 -29.60
N THR A 113 14.42 -4.24 -29.64
CA THR A 113 15.88 -4.29 -29.70
C THR A 113 16.41 -3.78 -31.03
N GLU A 114 15.73 -4.05 -32.14
CA GLU A 114 16.06 -3.53 -33.46
C GLU A 114 15.88 -1.99 -33.55
N ASP A 115 14.79 -1.47 -32.99
CA ASP A 115 14.51 -0.03 -32.99
C ASP A 115 15.49 0.76 -32.11
N LEU A 116 15.88 0.22 -30.94
CA LEU A 116 16.86 0.85 -30.06
C LEU A 116 18.31 0.69 -30.58
N GLY A 117 18.64 -0.42 -31.23
CA GLY A 117 19.99 -0.67 -31.74
C GLY A 117 21.06 -0.46 -30.67
N SER A 118 22.03 0.43 -30.94
CA SER A 118 23.12 0.74 -30.00
C SER A 118 22.66 1.49 -28.75
N ASP A 119 21.48 2.12 -28.75
CA ASP A 119 20.95 2.80 -27.58
C ASP A 119 20.63 1.81 -26.45
N LEU A 120 20.25 0.56 -26.79
CA LEU A 120 20.04 -0.47 -25.81
C LEU A 120 21.32 -0.76 -24.99
N GLU A 121 22.48 -0.88 -25.64
CA GLU A 121 23.76 -1.14 -24.99
C GLU A 121 24.25 0.03 -24.12
N GLN A 122 23.80 1.24 -24.41
CA GLN A 122 24.12 2.45 -23.64
C GLN A 122 23.14 2.73 -22.50
N SER A 123 22.01 2.02 -22.48
CA SER A 123 20.95 2.23 -21.49
C SER A 123 21.20 1.48 -20.18
N VAL A 124 20.77 2.08 -19.08
CA VAL A 124 20.55 1.36 -17.84
C VAL A 124 19.18 0.66 -17.92
N PHE A 125 19.13 -0.60 -17.46
CA PHE A 125 17.92 -1.40 -17.41
C PHE A 125 17.33 -1.41 -15.99
N ILE A 126 16.01 -1.22 -15.89
CA ILE A 126 15.26 -1.35 -14.64
C ILE A 126 14.10 -2.32 -14.86
N GLY A 127 14.12 -3.44 -14.17
CA GLY A 127 13.07 -4.45 -14.26
C GLY A 127 13.54 -5.86 -13.90
N GLU A 128 12.61 -6.80 -13.96
CA GLU A 128 12.93 -8.23 -13.81
C GLU A 128 13.57 -8.77 -15.06
N ASP A 129 14.63 -9.57 -14.91
CA ASP A 129 15.46 -10.11 -15.99
C ASP A 129 15.68 -11.62 -15.90
N PHE A 130 14.77 -12.33 -15.23
CA PHE A 130 14.90 -13.78 -14.97
C PHE A 130 14.64 -14.67 -16.20
N ALA A 131 14.13 -14.12 -17.31
CA ALA A 131 13.76 -14.89 -18.48
C ALA A 131 14.27 -14.29 -19.79
N GLN A 132 14.55 -15.16 -20.78
CA GLN A 132 14.90 -14.77 -22.14
C GLN A 132 13.70 -14.13 -22.87
N PRO A 133 13.96 -13.24 -23.85
CA PRO A 133 15.28 -12.75 -24.27
C PRO A 133 15.85 -11.63 -23.38
N VAL A 134 15.10 -11.13 -22.39
CA VAL A 134 15.45 -9.95 -21.58
C VAL A 134 16.76 -10.15 -20.80
N SER A 135 16.97 -11.35 -20.26
CA SER A 135 18.21 -11.72 -19.56
C SER A 135 19.46 -11.60 -20.45
N ASP A 136 19.30 -11.80 -21.75
CA ASP A 136 20.40 -11.81 -22.72
C ASP A 136 20.68 -10.42 -23.31
N TRP A 137 19.83 -9.42 -23.06
CA TRP A 137 20.03 -8.08 -23.59
C TRP A 137 21.32 -7.48 -23.03
N LYS A 138 22.16 -6.99 -23.97
CA LYS A 138 23.33 -6.22 -23.60
C LYS A 138 22.93 -4.80 -23.24
N VAL A 139 23.07 -4.46 -21.97
CA VAL A 139 22.78 -3.15 -21.42
C VAL A 139 23.95 -2.64 -20.58
N LYS A 140 24.06 -1.34 -20.38
CA LYS A 140 25.17 -0.71 -19.64
C LYS A 140 25.24 -1.13 -18.17
N ALA A 141 24.07 -1.24 -17.53
CA ALA A 141 23.91 -1.71 -16.14
C ALA A 141 22.50 -2.24 -15.92
N ARG A 142 22.32 -3.12 -14.95
CA ARG A 142 21.02 -3.67 -14.55
C ARG A 142 20.70 -3.30 -13.12
N ASN A 143 19.53 -2.71 -12.90
CA ASN A 143 18.99 -2.38 -11.59
C ASN A 143 20.01 -1.70 -10.64
N PRO A 144 20.77 -0.66 -11.06
CA PRO A 144 21.75 -0.04 -10.19
C PRO A 144 21.06 0.61 -8.98
N GLN A 145 21.44 0.18 -7.78
CA GLN A 145 20.77 0.54 -6.54
C GLN A 145 20.72 2.05 -6.33
N ALA A 146 21.81 2.77 -6.60
CA ALA A 146 21.87 4.23 -6.41
C ALA A 146 20.84 4.98 -7.28
N LEU A 147 20.62 4.51 -8.53
CA LEU A 147 19.57 5.08 -9.41
C LEU A 147 18.16 4.78 -8.85
N ILE A 148 17.95 3.55 -8.38
CA ILE A 148 16.68 3.11 -7.80
C ILE A 148 16.38 3.91 -6.51
N ASP A 149 17.35 4.08 -5.63
CA ASP A 149 17.21 4.83 -4.37
C ASP A 149 16.85 6.29 -4.65
N HIS A 150 17.50 6.91 -5.63
CA HIS A 150 17.17 8.27 -6.05
C HIS A 150 15.71 8.38 -6.50
N LEU A 151 15.26 7.48 -7.37
CA LEU A 151 13.88 7.45 -7.86
C LEU A 151 12.88 7.16 -6.74
N HIS A 152 13.19 6.23 -5.85
CA HIS A 152 12.35 5.86 -4.70
C HIS A 152 12.20 7.00 -3.70
N PHE A 153 13.29 7.73 -3.43
CA PHE A 153 13.26 8.89 -2.54
C PHE A 153 12.29 9.96 -3.04
N HIS A 154 12.40 10.32 -4.32
CA HIS A 154 11.57 11.37 -4.91
C HIS A 154 10.14 10.92 -5.22
N ARG A 155 9.91 9.62 -5.49
CA ARG A 155 8.57 9.06 -5.73
C ARG A 155 7.68 9.07 -4.48
N SER A 156 8.25 9.17 -3.29
CA SER A 156 7.48 9.32 -2.05
C SER A 156 6.62 10.59 -2.03
N ILE A 157 7.08 11.66 -2.70
CA ILE A 157 6.33 12.92 -2.87
C ILE A 157 5.44 12.78 -4.10
N LYS A 158 4.12 12.72 -3.88
CA LYS A 158 3.13 12.49 -4.93
C LYS A 158 2.81 13.77 -5.70
N THR A 159 2.65 13.64 -7.00
CA THR A 159 2.08 14.71 -7.84
C THR A 159 0.56 14.77 -7.66
N GLN A 160 -0.07 15.87 -8.09
CA GLN A 160 -1.52 16.00 -8.01
C GLN A 160 -2.26 14.88 -8.76
N TRP A 161 -1.75 14.48 -9.94
CA TRP A 161 -2.33 13.36 -10.69
C TRP A 161 -2.27 12.04 -9.92
N GLU A 162 -1.19 11.77 -9.19
CA GLU A 162 -1.06 10.59 -8.35
C GLU A 162 -2.06 10.63 -7.18
N VAL A 163 -2.22 11.80 -6.54
CA VAL A 163 -3.20 12.02 -5.47
C VAL A 163 -4.63 11.80 -5.98
N ASP A 164 -4.95 12.31 -7.18
CA ASP A 164 -6.27 12.13 -7.79
C ASP A 164 -6.59 10.64 -8.03
N ASN A 165 -5.61 9.84 -8.47
CA ASN A 165 -5.79 8.40 -8.64
C ASN A 165 -5.90 7.64 -7.30
N LEU A 166 -5.15 8.07 -6.28
CA LEU A 166 -5.27 7.54 -4.91
C LEU A 166 -6.66 7.83 -4.32
N ARG A 167 -7.21 9.03 -4.59
CA ARG A 167 -8.58 9.41 -4.17
C ARG A 167 -9.62 8.50 -4.81
N GLU A 168 -9.52 8.23 -6.12
CA GLU A 168 -10.41 7.29 -6.80
C GLU A 168 -10.28 5.85 -6.29
N ALA A 169 -9.05 5.39 -5.98
CA ALA A 169 -8.85 4.08 -5.36
C ALA A 169 -9.54 3.99 -3.99
N ASN A 170 -9.47 5.05 -3.17
CA ASN A 170 -10.17 5.12 -1.88
C ASN A 170 -11.69 5.14 -2.04
N ARG A 171 -12.24 5.85 -3.06
CA ARG A 171 -13.68 5.85 -3.36
C ARG A 171 -14.19 4.45 -3.72
N LEU A 172 -13.45 3.73 -4.56
CA LEU A 172 -13.77 2.34 -4.91
C LEU A 172 -13.76 1.45 -3.66
N ALA A 173 -12.69 1.52 -2.86
CA ALA A 173 -12.58 0.72 -1.65
C ALA A 173 -13.67 1.06 -0.62
N ALA A 174 -13.96 2.33 -0.38
CA ALA A 174 -15.03 2.75 0.54
C ALA A 174 -16.39 2.17 0.13
N LYS A 175 -16.73 2.19 -1.18
CA LYS A 175 -17.95 1.57 -1.70
C LYS A 175 -17.98 0.06 -1.39
N ALA A 176 -16.86 -0.63 -1.57
CA ALA A 176 -16.76 -2.07 -1.29
C ALA A 176 -16.83 -2.38 0.22
N HIS A 177 -16.23 -1.54 1.06
CA HIS A 177 -16.34 -1.63 2.52
C HIS A 177 -17.78 -1.48 3.02
N VAL A 178 -18.58 -0.59 2.42
CA VAL A 178 -20.00 -0.45 2.74
C VAL A 178 -20.73 -1.76 2.48
N ALA A 179 -20.54 -2.38 1.32
CA ALA A 179 -21.16 -3.66 0.98
C ALA A 179 -20.70 -4.80 1.92
N ALA A 180 -19.42 -4.82 2.29
CA ALA A 180 -18.89 -5.78 3.25
C ALA A 180 -19.50 -5.60 4.65
N LYS A 181 -19.66 -4.35 5.12
CA LYS A 181 -20.34 -4.00 6.37
C LYS A 181 -21.79 -4.48 6.37
N GLU A 182 -22.52 -4.24 5.29
CA GLU A 182 -23.92 -4.71 5.13
C GLU A 182 -24.01 -6.25 5.18
N ALA A 183 -23.09 -6.95 4.50
CA ALA A 183 -23.01 -8.39 4.53
C ALA A 183 -22.71 -8.94 5.93
N PHE A 184 -21.82 -8.29 6.68
CA PHE A 184 -21.54 -8.61 8.09
C PHE A 184 -22.82 -8.54 8.95
N PHE A 185 -23.53 -7.43 8.91
CA PHE A 185 -24.77 -7.27 9.69
C PHE A 185 -25.91 -8.19 9.19
N ALA A 186 -25.85 -8.69 7.95
CA ALA A 186 -26.73 -9.72 7.43
C ALA A 186 -26.34 -11.14 7.91
N GLY A 187 -25.29 -11.28 8.74
CA GLY A 187 -24.87 -12.56 9.32
C GLY A 187 -24.15 -13.49 8.33
N LYS A 188 -23.46 -12.93 7.34
CA LYS A 188 -22.73 -13.67 6.32
C LYS A 188 -21.40 -14.23 6.86
N SER A 189 -20.89 -15.27 6.19
CA SER A 189 -19.56 -15.83 6.43
C SER A 189 -18.46 -14.91 5.89
N GLU A 190 -17.21 -15.11 6.33
CA GLU A 190 -16.05 -14.33 5.86
C GLU A 190 -15.93 -14.38 4.33
N LEU A 191 -16.09 -15.57 3.72
CA LEU A 191 -16.05 -15.70 2.27
C LEU A 191 -17.20 -14.96 1.56
N GLU A 192 -18.42 -15.02 2.10
CA GLU A 192 -19.56 -14.30 1.53
C GLU A 192 -19.37 -12.77 1.65
N ILE A 193 -18.80 -12.30 2.76
CA ILE A 193 -18.46 -10.88 2.96
C ILE A 193 -17.39 -10.45 1.96
N HIS A 194 -16.35 -11.27 1.75
CA HIS A 194 -15.33 -11.01 0.74
C HIS A 194 -15.91 -10.92 -0.67
N HIS A 195 -16.81 -11.83 -1.02
CA HIS A 195 -17.51 -11.77 -2.31
C HIS A 195 -18.39 -10.51 -2.44
N ALA A 196 -19.03 -10.06 -1.36
CA ALA A 196 -19.79 -8.81 -1.37
C ALA A 196 -18.87 -7.60 -1.62
N TYR A 197 -17.68 -7.58 -1.00
CA TYR A 197 -16.64 -6.57 -1.23
C TYR A 197 -16.25 -6.51 -2.71
N LEU A 198 -15.82 -7.63 -3.29
CA LEU A 198 -15.39 -7.70 -4.70
C LEU A 198 -16.53 -7.36 -5.67
N GLY A 199 -17.74 -7.88 -5.41
CA GLY A 199 -18.91 -7.66 -6.26
C GLY A 199 -19.37 -6.21 -6.30
N ALA A 200 -19.18 -5.43 -5.22
CA ALA A 200 -19.56 -4.03 -5.16
C ALA A 200 -18.77 -3.14 -6.12
N ILE A 201 -17.56 -3.55 -6.50
CA ILE A 201 -16.66 -2.81 -7.39
C ILE A 201 -16.31 -3.57 -8.66
N ASP A 202 -16.98 -4.68 -8.93
CA ASP A 202 -16.78 -5.54 -10.11
C ASP A 202 -15.32 -6.01 -10.29
N PHE A 203 -14.63 -6.29 -9.16
CA PHE A 203 -13.25 -6.76 -9.18
C PHE A 203 -13.16 -8.29 -9.12
N ARG A 204 -12.16 -8.82 -9.82
CA ARG A 204 -11.64 -10.17 -9.61
C ARG A 204 -10.64 -10.15 -8.45
N GLU A 205 -10.44 -11.28 -7.78
CA GLU A 205 -9.42 -11.44 -6.72
C GLU A 205 -8.03 -10.96 -7.16
N SER A 206 -7.67 -11.22 -8.42
CA SER A 206 -6.37 -10.80 -8.99
C SER A 206 -6.20 -9.29 -9.16
N GLN A 207 -7.26 -8.50 -9.05
CA GLN A 207 -7.23 -7.04 -9.25
C GLN A 207 -7.07 -6.25 -7.97
N VAL A 208 -7.34 -6.86 -6.79
CA VAL A 208 -7.08 -6.19 -5.51
C VAL A 208 -5.57 -5.95 -5.28
N PRO A 209 -5.21 -4.91 -4.53
CA PRO A 209 -3.79 -4.58 -4.30
C PRO A 209 -3.05 -5.63 -3.48
N TYR A 210 -3.72 -6.26 -2.52
CA TYR A 210 -3.23 -7.31 -1.62
C TYR A 210 -4.39 -8.26 -1.26
N ASN A 211 -4.07 -9.42 -0.68
CA ASN A 211 -5.09 -10.33 -0.16
C ASN A 211 -5.86 -9.64 0.94
N SER A 212 -7.17 -9.48 0.75
CA SER A 212 -8.01 -8.83 1.76
C SER A 212 -8.01 -9.62 3.08
N ILE A 213 -8.06 -8.93 4.20
CA ILE A 213 -8.30 -9.53 5.50
C ILE A 213 -9.78 -9.33 5.82
N VAL A 214 -10.52 -10.43 5.95
CA VAL A 214 -11.95 -10.44 6.28
C VAL A 214 -12.12 -11.37 7.46
N ALA A 215 -12.10 -10.83 8.66
CA ALA A 215 -11.97 -11.60 9.89
C ALA A 215 -13.16 -11.38 10.84
N LEU A 216 -13.83 -12.45 11.19
CA LEU A 216 -14.89 -12.45 12.18
C LEU A 216 -14.34 -12.88 13.57
N ASN A 217 -14.77 -12.22 14.62
CA ASN A 217 -14.46 -12.59 16.00
C ASN A 217 -12.94 -12.65 16.25
N SER A 218 -12.48 -13.74 16.89
CA SER A 218 -11.07 -13.94 17.25
C SER A 218 -10.10 -14.01 16.07
N HIS A 219 -10.58 -14.22 14.83
CA HIS A 219 -9.72 -14.21 13.65
C HIS A 219 -9.07 -12.84 13.41
N SER A 220 -9.67 -11.75 13.89
CA SER A 220 -9.10 -10.40 13.78
C SER A 220 -7.83 -10.19 14.60
N ALA A 221 -7.46 -11.12 15.50
CA ALA A 221 -6.15 -11.14 16.14
C ALA A 221 -5.03 -11.74 15.28
N ILE A 222 -5.36 -12.34 14.13
CA ILE A 222 -4.40 -12.86 13.15
C ILE A 222 -4.16 -11.78 12.12
N LEU A 223 -3.05 -11.05 12.24
CA LEU A 223 -2.81 -9.81 11.52
C LEU A 223 -2.80 -9.94 9.98
N HIS A 224 -2.48 -11.13 9.44
CA HIS A 224 -2.54 -11.45 8.01
C HIS A 224 -3.46 -12.65 7.78
N TYR A 225 -4.71 -12.55 8.26
CA TYR A 225 -5.71 -13.61 8.10
C TYR A 225 -6.28 -13.61 6.67
N ASP A 226 -6.05 -14.68 5.92
CA ASP A 226 -6.45 -14.82 4.50
C ASP A 226 -7.14 -16.16 4.19
N VAL A 227 -7.66 -16.86 5.21
CA VAL A 227 -8.27 -18.20 5.12
C VAL A 227 -9.77 -18.02 5.15
N TYR A 228 -10.55 -17.41 4.78
CA TYR A 228 -11.97 -17.12 4.94
C TYR A 228 -12.83 -18.34 5.25
N ASP A 229 -13.48 -18.35 6.40
CA ASP A 229 -14.50 -19.35 6.75
C ASP A 229 -15.70 -19.25 5.79
N THR A 230 -16.18 -20.41 5.35
CA THR A 230 -17.33 -20.53 4.42
C THR A 230 -18.68 -20.59 5.15
N VAL A 231 -18.65 -20.75 6.48
CA VAL A 231 -19.84 -20.82 7.34
C VAL A 231 -19.71 -19.75 8.42
N PRO A 232 -20.72 -18.93 8.67
CA PRO A 232 -20.66 -17.92 9.70
C PRO A 232 -20.54 -18.56 11.09
N PRO A 233 -19.83 -17.92 12.04
CA PRO A 233 -19.74 -18.43 13.42
C PRO A 233 -21.12 -18.47 14.09
N LYS A 234 -21.30 -19.42 15.02
CA LYS A 234 -22.59 -19.54 15.77
C LYS A 234 -22.97 -18.25 16.51
N GLN A 235 -21.98 -17.51 16.97
CA GLN A 235 -22.16 -16.20 17.58
C GLN A 235 -21.24 -15.22 16.88
N ILE A 236 -21.83 -14.25 16.20
CA ILE A 236 -21.12 -13.13 15.60
C ILE A 236 -20.94 -12.04 16.68
N ARG A 237 -19.72 -11.51 16.82
CA ARG A 237 -19.37 -10.49 17.81
C ARG A 237 -18.74 -9.27 17.19
N SER A 238 -17.77 -9.50 16.33
CA SER A 238 -16.89 -8.48 15.76
C SER A 238 -16.55 -8.81 14.32
N PHE A 239 -16.20 -7.78 13.59
CA PHE A 239 -15.72 -7.87 12.23
C PHE A 239 -14.56 -6.88 12.02
N LEU A 240 -13.46 -7.36 11.48
CA LEU A 240 -12.37 -6.55 10.97
C LEU A 240 -12.22 -6.84 9.48
N ILE A 241 -12.23 -5.77 8.70
CA ILE A 241 -11.92 -5.83 7.27
C ILE A 241 -10.76 -4.88 6.99
N ASP A 242 -9.71 -5.42 6.37
CA ASP A 242 -8.57 -4.70 5.82
C ASP A 242 -8.46 -5.06 4.35
N ALA A 243 -8.90 -4.13 3.51
CA ALA A 243 -9.07 -4.37 2.09
C ALA A 243 -8.95 -3.07 1.27
N GLY A 244 -8.27 -3.18 0.15
CA GLY A 244 -8.03 -2.06 -0.76
C GLY A 244 -8.56 -2.28 -2.17
N ALA A 245 -8.53 -1.21 -2.95
CA ALA A 245 -8.81 -1.23 -4.38
C ALA A 245 -7.67 -0.61 -5.17
N ARG A 246 -7.71 -0.75 -6.50
CA ARG A 246 -6.76 -0.10 -7.41
C ARG A 246 -7.49 0.78 -8.40
N TYR A 247 -6.89 1.93 -8.67
CA TYR A 247 -7.29 2.77 -9.79
C TYR A 247 -6.05 3.24 -10.56
N ARG A 248 -5.97 2.92 -11.85
CA ARG A 248 -4.82 3.24 -12.71
C ARG A 248 -3.47 2.84 -12.13
N GLY A 249 -3.44 1.74 -11.37
CA GLY A 249 -2.24 1.22 -10.74
C GLY A 249 -1.93 1.76 -9.34
N TYR A 250 -2.62 2.80 -8.88
CA TYR A 250 -2.53 3.34 -7.52
C TYR A 250 -3.42 2.56 -6.57
N CYS A 251 -2.94 2.34 -5.35
CA CYS A 251 -3.57 1.48 -4.36
C CYS A 251 -4.24 2.32 -3.27
N SER A 252 -5.38 1.86 -2.75
CA SER A 252 -5.87 2.24 -1.44
C SER A 252 -5.60 1.12 -0.43
N ASP A 253 -5.59 1.50 0.83
CA ASP A 253 -5.44 0.62 1.99
C ASP A 253 -6.37 1.14 3.08
N ILE A 254 -7.34 0.31 3.49
CA ILE A 254 -8.39 0.72 4.42
C ILE A 254 -8.69 -0.42 5.39
N THR A 255 -8.60 -0.14 6.67
CA THR A 255 -9.10 -1.05 7.70
C THR A 255 -10.25 -0.42 8.48
N ARG A 256 -11.29 -1.23 8.72
CA ARG A 256 -12.40 -0.89 9.62
C ARG A 256 -12.73 -2.07 10.53
N SER A 257 -13.08 -1.75 11.77
CA SER A 257 -13.60 -2.70 12.73
C SER A 257 -15.03 -2.36 13.12
N TYR A 258 -15.86 -3.37 13.29
CA TYR A 258 -17.29 -3.21 13.62
C TYR A 258 -17.67 -4.17 14.73
N ALA A 259 -18.47 -3.67 15.69
CA ALA A 259 -19.16 -4.49 16.69
C ALA A 259 -20.50 -4.96 16.11
N TYR A 260 -20.90 -6.22 16.38
CA TYR A 260 -22.21 -6.72 15.98
C TYR A 260 -23.33 -6.16 16.87
N GLU A 261 -23.02 -5.94 18.14
CA GLU A 261 -23.93 -5.39 19.15
C GLU A 261 -23.22 -4.23 19.90
N GLU A 262 -24.02 -3.33 20.48
CA GLU A 262 -23.53 -2.29 21.39
C GLU A 262 -22.89 -2.90 22.63
N GLY A 263 -21.94 -2.21 23.25
CA GLY A 263 -21.28 -2.60 24.49
C GLY A 263 -19.76 -2.44 24.44
N PHE A 264 -19.06 -3.10 25.34
CA PHE A 264 -17.62 -3.00 25.59
C PHE A 264 -16.77 -2.95 24.29
N TYR A 265 -17.01 -3.84 23.35
CA TYR A 265 -16.21 -3.88 22.12
C TYR A 265 -16.53 -2.70 21.17
N ALA A 266 -17.78 -2.27 21.10
CA ALA A 266 -18.16 -1.07 20.34
C ALA A 266 -17.48 0.18 20.90
N ASP A 267 -17.45 0.30 22.24
CA ASP A 267 -16.78 1.38 22.95
C ASP A 267 -15.25 1.37 22.68
N LEU A 268 -14.65 0.18 22.62
CA LEU A 268 -13.22 0.01 22.29
C LEU A 268 -12.90 0.43 20.84
N VAL A 269 -13.78 0.07 19.89
CA VAL A 269 -13.65 0.50 18.48
C VAL A 269 -13.72 2.02 18.37
N GLU A 270 -14.67 2.65 19.08
CA GLU A 270 -14.81 4.11 19.08
C GLU A 270 -13.62 4.81 19.77
N ALA A 271 -13.09 4.25 20.85
CA ALA A 271 -11.90 4.78 21.50
C ALA A 271 -10.68 4.75 20.56
N MET A 272 -10.48 3.66 19.81
CA MET A 272 -9.40 3.55 18.84
C MET A 272 -9.62 4.53 17.68
N ASN A 273 -10.83 4.65 17.17
CA ASN A 273 -11.22 5.60 16.13
C ASN A 273 -10.91 7.05 16.57
N LYS A 274 -11.29 7.42 17.78
CA LYS A 274 -11.00 8.73 18.35
C LYS A 274 -9.50 8.99 18.49
N ALA A 275 -8.76 8.01 19.04
CA ALA A 275 -7.30 8.11 19.19
C ALA A 275 -6.59 8.30 17.84
N GLN A 276 -7.02 7.61 16.79
CA GLN A 276 -6.52 7.78 15.44
C GLN A 276 -6.81 9.19 14.92
N GLN A 277 -8.03 9.70 15.08
CA GLN A 277 -8.39 11.06 14.63
C GLN A 277 -7.63 12.15 15.40
N GLU A 278 -7.41 11.98 16.69
CA GLU A 278 -6.60 12.90 17.49
C GLU A 278 -5.16 12.97 16.97
N LEU A 279 -4.56 11.82 16.60
CA LEU A 279 -3.23 11.77 16.02
C LEU A 279 -3.13 12.54 14.70
N LEU A 280 -4.19 12.58 13.88
CA LEU A 280 -4.19 13.32 12.61
C LEU A 280 -3.88 14.82 12.80
N SER A 281 -4.22 15.39 13.95
CA SER A 281 -3.92 16.79 14.28
C SER A 281 -2.41 17.06 14.52
N GLU A 282 -1.65 16.01 14.79
CA GLU A 282 -0.20 16.06 15.02
C GLU A 282 0.61 15.99 13.71
N ILE A 283 -0.02 15.55 12.62
CA ILE A 283 0.62 15.41 11.31
C ILE A 283 0.89 16.79 10.70
N LYS A 284 2.16 17.16 10.61
CA LYS A 284 2.62 18.44 10.03
C LYS A 284 3.96 18.22 9.32
N PRO A 285 4.26 18.98 8.26
CA PRO A 285 5.58 18.97 7.66
C PRO A 285 6.69 19.22 8.71
N GLY A 286 7.74 18.41 8.66
CA GLY A 286 8.88 18.46 9.58
C GLY A 286 8.74 17.60 10.85
N VAL A 287 7.56 17.02 11.12
CA VAL A 287 7.39 16.05 12.22
C VAL A 287 7.95 14.70 11.76
N SER A 288 8.68 14.01 12.64
CA SER A 288 9.13 12.65 12.36
C SER A 288 7.97 11.66 12.42
N TYR A 289 7.86 10.77 11.43
CA TYR A 289 6.85 9.72 11.49
C TYR A 289 7.09 8.73 12.65
N TYR A 290 8.34 8.58 13.07
CA TYR A 290 8.67 7.83 14.28
C TYR A 290 8.04 8.45 15.54
N ASP A 291 8.05 9.78 15.65
CA ASP A 291 7.44 10.46 16.80
C ASP A 291 5.91 10.31 16.81
N LEU A 292 5.26 10.31 15.64
CA LEU A 292 3.84 9.99 15.53
C LEU A 292 3.56 8.54 15.97
N HIS A 293 4.42 7.61 15.60
CA HIS A 293 4.29 6.23 16.04
C HIS A 293 4.38 6.10 17.58
N VAL A 294 5.33 6.80 18.20
CA VAL A 294 5.44 6.84 19.67
C VAL A 294 4.22 7.50 20.31
N SER A 295 3.75 8.63 19.73
CA SER A 295 2.52 9.31 20.19
C SER A 295 1.31 8.35 20.14
N MET A 296 1.19 7.56 19.08
CA MET A 296 0.10 6.57 18.99
C MET A 296 0.23 5.46 20.03
N HIS A 297 1.43 4.97 20.31
CA HIS A 297 1.63 4.00 21.40
C HIS A 297 1.19 4.57 22.77
N LEU A 298 1.42 5.86 23.03
CA LEU A 298 0.95 6.50 24.27
C LEU A 298 -0.58 6.59 24.31
N LYS A 299 -1.24 6.85 23.17
CA LYS A 299 -2.71 6.83 23.06
C LYS A 299 -3.26 5.42 23.26
N VAL A 300 -2.61 4.39 22.69
CA VAL A 300 -2.95 2.98 22.93
C VAL A 300 -2.75 2.63 24.42
N ALA A 301 -1.68 3.11 25.05
CA ALA A 301 -1.47 2.91 26.49
C ALA A 301 -2.60 3.54 27.34
N GLN A 302 -3.10 4.72 26.92
CA GLN A 302 -4.24 5.34 27.59
C GLN A 302 -5.52 4.51 27.41
N ILE A 303 -5.79 3.97 26.21
CA ILE A 303 -6.92 3.05 25.97
C ILE A 303 -6.79 1.80 26.88
N LEU A 304 -5.57 1.22 26.96
CA LEU A 304 -5.33 0.06 27.83
C LEU A 304 -5.61 0.35 29.31
N THR A 305 -5.38 1.59 29.75
CA THR A 305 -5.72 2.04 31.12
C THR A 305 -7.23 2.27 31.28
N ASP A 306 -7.84 3.01 30.37
CA ASP A 306 -9.26 3.41 30.45
C ASP A 306 -10.21 2.20 30.41
N PHE A 307 -9.81 1.16 29.66
CA PHE A 307 -10.55 -0.11 29.58
C PHE A 307 -10.08 -1.15 30.63
N GLU A 308 -9.26 -0.75 31.59
CA GLU A 308 -8.78 -1.58 32.71
C GLU A 308 -7.99 -2.83 32.26
N PHE A 309 -7.39 -2.84 31.07
CA PHE A 309 -6.51 -3.94 30.63
C PHE A 309 -5.19 -3.95 31.38
N ILE A 310 -4.64 -2.76 31.67
CA ILE A 310 -3.34 -2.60 32.31
C ILE A 310 -3.40 -1.50 33.34
N LYS A 311 -2.81 -1.76 34.52
CA LYS A 311 -2.66 -0.79 35.61
C LYS A 311 -1.44 0.08 35.36
N GLY A 312 -1.60 1.39 35.51
CA GLY A 312 -0.50 2.37 35.38
C GLY A 312 -0.89 3.58 34.54
N ASP A 313 0.01 4.52 34.44
CA ASP A 313 -0.10 5.64 33.51
C ASP A 313 0.45 5.26 32.14
N ALA A 314 0.04 6.00 31.10
CA ALA A 314 0.37 5.70 29.72
C ALA A 314 1.88 5.62 29.47
N GLN A 315 2.67 6.51 30.08
CA GLN A 315 4.13 6.51 29.91
C GLN A 315 4.76 5.25 30.51
N SER A 316 4.35 4.86 31.72
CA SER A 316 4.83 3.64 32.36
C SER A 316 4.49 2.37 31.58
N ILE A 317 3.27 2.31 31.01
CA ILE A 317 2.80 1.19 30.18
C ILE A 317 3.65 1.09 28.91
N TYR A 318 3.91 2.23 28.26
CA TYR A 318 4.78 2.30 27.09
C TYR A 318 6.21 1.88 27.44
N ASP A 319 6.81 2.43 28.50
CA ASP A 319 8.20 2.15 28.87
C ASP A 319 8.46 0.68 29.21
N LYS A 320 7.47 0.00 29.81
CA LYS A 320 7.50 -1.43 30.09
C LYS A 320 7.29 -2.32 28.86
N GLY A 321 6.98 -1.74 27.70
CA GLY A 321 6.81 -2.47 26.44
C GLY A 321 5.44 -3.12 26.24
N TYR A 322 4.48 -2.94 27.16
CA TYR A 322 3.16 -3.58 27.06
C TYR A 322 2.41 -3.17 25.80
N THR A 323 2.53 -1.91 25.37
CA THR A 323 1.87 -1.47 24.13
C THR A 323 2.35 -2.25 22.89
N SER A 324 3.58 -2.73 22.86
CA SER A 324 4.10 -3.53 21.75
C SER A 324 3.51 -4.96 21.73
N ALA A 325 3.02 -5.47 22.87
CA ALA A 325 2.31 -6.75 22.90
C ALA A 325 0.86 -6.63 22.37
N PHE A 326 0.25 -5.45 22.49
CA PHE A 326 -1.11 -5.21 22.00
C PHE A 326 -1.14 -4.54 20.61
N MET A 327 -0.13 -3.75 20.23
CA MET A 327 0.06 -3.14 18.92
C MET A 327 1.47 -3.47 18.40
N PRO A 328 1.67 -4.66 17.81
CA PRO A 328 3.01 -5.13 17.44
C PRO A 328 3.51 -4.57 16.12
N HIS A 329 2.65 -4.00 15.29
CA HIS A 329 3.00 -3.47 13.96
C HIS A 329 3.34 -1.98 13.97
N GLY A 330 3.81 -1.46 12.83
CA GLY A 330 4.05 -0.04 12.62
C GLY A 330 2.75 0.76 12.57
N LEU A 331 2.84 2.07 12.79
CA LEU A 331 1.69 2.97 12.67
C LEU A 331 1.19 3.08 11.23
N GLY A 332 2.04 2.75 10.23
CA GLY A 332 1.70 2.80 8.83
C GLY A 332 2.91 2.86 7.92
N HIS A 333 2.67 3.19 6.67
CA HIS A 333 3.65 3.15 5.59
C HIS A 333 3.28 4.14 4.47
N PHE A 334 4.22 4.49 3.60
CA PHE A 334 3.87 5.16 2.35
C PHE A 334 2.96 4.28 1.50
N ILE A 335 2.03 4.93 0.79
CA ILE A 335 1.12 4.27 -0.15
C ILE A 335 1.13 5.01 -1.50
N GLY A 336 0.94 4.27 -2.59
CA GLY A 336 0.97 4.83 -3.95
C GLY A 336 0.78 3.76 -5.01
N LEU A 337 1.78 3.62 -5.90
CA LEU A 337 1.83 2.56 -6.91
C LEU A 337 2.02 1.15 -6.30
N GLN A 338 2.43 1.09 -5.06
CA GLN A 338 2.50 -0.10 -4.22
C GLN A 338 1.74 0.17 -2.93
N VAL A 339 1.18 -0.86 -2.30
CA VAL A 339 0.54 -0.74 -1.00
C VAL A 339 1.56 -0.29 0.03
N HIS A 340 2.58 -1.09 0.27
CA HIS A 340 3.77 -0.67 1.00
C HIS A 340 4.72 0.03 0.00
N ASP A 341 4.52 1.33 -0.19
CA ASP A 341 5.30 2.08 -1.17
C ASP A 341 6.71 2.38 -0.67
N VAL A 342 7.59 2.73 -1.60
CA VAL A 342 9.03 2.80 -1.41
C VAL A 342 9.49 4.12 -0.79
N GLY A 343 10.75 4.18 -0.33
CA GLY A 343 11.41 5.38 0.16
C GLY A 343 11.23 5.66 1.65
N GLY A 344 10.44 4.84 2.39
CA GLY A 344 10.13 5.09 3.81
C GLY A 344 11.34 5.05 4.77
N PHE A 345 12.43 4.40 4.37
CA PHE A 345 13.67 4.33 5.14
C PHE A 345 14.77 5.26 4.64
N LEU A 346 14.60 5.90 3.48
CA LEU A 346 15.63 6.73 2.88
C LEU A 346 15.71 8.11 3.55
N LYS A 347 16.92 8.53 3.94
CA LYS A 347 17.20 9.88 4.46
C LYS A 347 17.37 10.90 3.34
N ASP A 348 17.90 10.43 2.21
CA ASP A 348 18.22 11.26 1.05
C ASP A 348 18.16 10.44 -0.24
N ASP A 349 18.36 11.11 -1.36
CA ASP A 349 18.36 10.53 -2.70
C ASP A 349 19.67 9.82 -3.08
N LYS A 350 20.61 9.70 -2.14
CA LYS A 350 21.89 9.00 -2.32
C LYS A 350 21.90 7.59 -1.73
N GLY A 351 20.75 7.14 -1.20
CA GLY A 351 20.59 5.81 -0.60
C GLY A 351 20.96 5.72 0.88
N ASN A 352 21.31 6.86 1.54
CA ASN A 352 21.46 6.84 2.97
C ASN A 352 20.11 6.53 3.64
N SER A 353 20.13 5.64 4.63
CA SER A 353 18.92 5.17 5.30
C SER A 353 18.91 5.47 6.78
N TYR A 354 17.70 5.58 7.34
CA TYR A 354 17.52 5.60 8.78
C TYR A 354 17.84 4.22 9.37
N GLU A 355 18.40 4.20 10.56
CA GLU A 355 18.55 2.98 11.33
C GLU A 355 17.18 2.54 11.86
N ARG A 356 16.86 1.25 11.69
CA ARG A 356 15.61 0.70 12.18
C ARG A 356 15.60 0.69 13.71
N SER A 357 14.48 1.07 14.29
CA SER A 357 14.30 1.02 15.73
C SER A 357 14.29 -0.44 16.23
N ALA A 358 15.14 -0.76 17.19
CA ALA A 358 15.11 -2.07 17.85
C ALA A 358 13.81 -2.27 18.64
N ARG A 359 13.23 -1.19 19.17
CA ARG A 359 11.96 -1.22 19.91
C ARG A 359 10.74 -1.40 18.99
N HIS A 360 10.79 -0.83 17.78
CA HIS A 360 9.72 -0.85 16.80
C HIS A 360 10.22 -1.40 15.46
N PRO A 361 10.58 -2.69 15.40
CA PRO A 361 11.26 -3.28 14.22
C PRO A 361 10.36 -3.36 13.00
N PHE A 362 9.05 -3.32 13.18
CA PHE A 362 8.05 -3.42 12.11
C PHE A 362 7.57 -2.08 11.57
N LEU A 363 8.05 -0.94 12.11
CA LEU A 363 7.76 0.38 11.56
C LEU A 363 8.40 0.52 10.17
N ARG A 364 7.59 0.86 9.15
CA ARG A 364 7.99 0.89 7.73
C ARG A 364 8.34 2.29 7.23
N LEU A 365 8.02 3.34 8.00
CA LEU A 365 8.24 4.74 7.63
C LEU A 365 8.98 5.44 8.78
N LEU A 366 10.16 6.00 8.46
CA LEU A 366 11.03 6.68 9.43
C LEU A 366 11.39 8.12 9.00
N ARG A 367 10.85 8.57 7.86
CA ARG A 367 11.13 9.91 7.34
C ARG A 367 10.40 10.98 8.12
N ASP A 368 10.97 12.18 8.08
CA ASP A 368 10.24 13.38 8.42
C ASP A 368 9.16 13.63 7.37
N ILE A 369 8.02 14.11 7.83
CA ILE A 369 6.85 14.35 6.98
C ILE A 369 7.12 15.56 6.08
N GLU A 370 6.81 15.41 4.79
CA GLU A 370 6.93 16.46 3.80
C GLU A 370 5.59 16.67 3.08
N VAL A 371 5.35 17.88 2.57
CA VAL A 371 4.20 18.17 1.71
C VAL A 371 4.24 17.26 0.47
N GLY A 372 3.10 16.66 0.15
CA GLY A 372 2.97 15.69 -0.94
C GLY A 372 3.27 14.24 -0.55
N HIS A 373 3.69 13.97 0.68
CA HIS A 373 3.70 12.60 1.19
C HIS A 373 2.27 12.06 1.29
N VAL A 374 2.11 10.77 0.98
CA VAL A 374 0.86 10.02 1.20
C VAL A 374 1.21 8.74 1.93
N PHE A 375 0.57 8.53 3.08
CA PHE A 375 0.83 7.38 3.95
C PHE A 375 -0.42 6.95 4.71
N THR A 376 -0.40 5.73 5.24
CA THR A 376 -1.45 5.20 6.10
C THR A 376 -1.23 5.58 7.55
N ILE A 377 -2.32 5.61 8.32
CA ILE A 377 -2.35 5.70 9.78
C ILE A 377 -3.29 4.59 10.26
N GLU A 378 -2.72 3.53 10.81
CA GLU A 378 -3.40 2.23 11.06
C GLU A 378 -3.23 1.70 12.49
N PRO A 379 -3.53 2.48 13.55
CA PRO A 379 -3.42 1.93 14.90
C PRO A 379 -4.34 0.74 15.11
N GLY A 380 -3.91 -0.17 15.97
CA GLY A 380 -4.68 -1.33 16.37
C GLY A 380 -4.42 -1.76 17.79
N LEU A 381 -5.27 -2.66 18.29
CA LEU A 381 -5.14 -3.31 19.60
C LEU A 381 -5.67 -4.76 19.48
N TYR A 382 -4.84 -5.74 19.80
CA TYR A 382 -5.14 -7.15 19.58
C TYR A 382 -4.79 -8.01 20.78
N VAL A 383 -5.48 -9.15 20.93
CA VAL A 383 -5.12 -10.21 21.87
C VAL A 383 -4.37 -11.31 21.11
N VAL A 384 -3.03 -11.21 21.10
CA VAL A 384 -2.14 -12.17 20.45
C VAL A 384 -1.40 -12.96 21.52
N ASP A 385 -1.77 -14.23 21.72
CA ASP A 385 -1.24 -15.04 22.81
C ASP A 385 0.28 -15.16 22.81
N GLN A 386 0.91 -15.29 21.64
CA GLN A 386 2.35 -15.39 21.51
C GLN A 386 3.10 -14.15 22.03
N LEU A 387 2.50 -12.96 21.89
CA LEU A 387 3.08 -11.71 22.38
C LEU A 387 2.80 -11.48 23.86
N LEU A 388 1.64 -11.91 24.33
CA LEU A 388 1.23 -11.79 25.73
C LEU A 388 1.94 -12.79 26.63
N GLU A 389 2.43 -13.93 26.10
CA GLU A 389 3.16 -14.96 26.87
C GLU A 389 4.41 -14.40 27.57
N GLU A 390 5.09 -13.40 26.95
CA GLU A 390 6.24 -12.73 27.55
C GLU A 390 5.87 -11.95 28.84
N HIS A 391 4.59 -11.63 29.01
CA HIS A 391 4.06 -10.81 30.12
C HIS A 391 3.15 -11.60 31.05
N LYS A 392 3.05 -12.93 30.92
CA LYS A 392 2.09 -13.78 31.65
C LYS A 392 2.15 -13.67 33.17
N ASP A 393 3.34 -13.39 33.74
CA ASP A 393 3.55 -13.24 35.17
C ASP A 393 3.42 -11.79 35.66
N SER A 394 3.00 -10.86 34.80
CA SER A 394 2.84 -9.45 35.14
C SER A 394 1.59 -9.24 36.00
N ALA A 395 1.77 -8.61 37.16
CA ALA A 395 0.68 -8.18 38.03
C ALA A 395 -0.01 -6.88 37.53
N ASP A 396 0.56 -6.21 36.52
CA ASP A 396 -0.01 -4.99 35.94
C ASP A 396 -1.13 -5.31 34.97
N ILE A 397 -1.10 -6.50 34.33
CA ILE A 397 -2.09 -6.92 33.33
C ILE A 397 -3.32 -7.52 34.02
N ASN A 398 -4.49 -7.04 33.65
CA ASN A 398 -5.77 -7.58 34.04
C ASN A 398 -6.21 -8.69 33.10
N TRP A 399 -5.84 -9.91 33.38
CA TRP A 399 -6.10 -11.06 32.51
C TRP A 399 -7.60 -11.35 32.33
N GLU A 400 -8.46 -11.00 33.30
CA GLU A 400 -9.91 -11.13 33.14
C GLU A 400 -10.43 -10.21 32.00
N LYS A 401 -9.89 -8.98 31.88
CA LYS A 401 -10.22 -8.06 30.79
C LYS A 401 -9.62 -8.49 29.45
N VAL A 402 -8.41 -9.03 29.47
CA VAL A 402 -7.81 -9.62 28.25
C VAL A 402 -8.66 -10.78 27.72
N ASP A 403 -9.12 -11.67 28.65
CA ASP A 403 -9.99 -12.80 28.27
C ASP A 403 -11.38 -12.36 27.82
N GLU A 404 -11.91 -11.23 28.31
CA GLU A 404 -13.14 -10.61 27.82
C GLU A 404 -13.01 -10.15 26.36
N LEU A 405 -11.86 -9.60 25.95
CA LEU A 405 -11.60 -9.15 24.59
C LEU A 405 -11.27 -10.32 23.64
N ARG A 406 -10.68 -11.40 24.12
CA ARG A 406 -10.20 -12.54 23.35
C ARG A 406 -11.18 -13.06 22.30
N PRO A 407 -12.50 -13.24 22.60
CA PRO A 407 -13.48 -13.69 21.62
C PRO A 407 -13.74 -12.69 20.47
N TYR A 408 -13.34 -11.44 20.64
CA TYR A 408 -13.47 -10.37 19.63
C TYR A 408 -12.18 -10.21 18.80
N GLY A 409 -11.05 -10.73 19.28
CA GLY A 409 -9.74 -10.71 18.62
C GLY A 409 -9.01 -9.40 18.75
N GLY A 410 -9.43 -8.36 18.03
CA GLY A 410 -8.76 -7.06 18.05
C GLY A 410 -9.50 -5.99 17.26
N VAL A 411 -8.91 -4.79 17.26
CA VAL A 411 -9.42 -3.60 16.56
C VAL A 411 -8.30 -3.01 15.70
N ARG A 412 -8.58 -2.60 14.49
CA ARG A 412 -7.73 -1.73 13.65
C ARG A 412 -8.60 -0.72 12.90
N ILE A 413 -8.14 0.51 12.85
CA ILE A 413 -8.74 1.58 12.05
C ILE A 413 -7.62 2.16 11.20
N GLU A 414 -7.81 2.24 9.89
CA GLU A 414 -6.79 2.67 8.96
C GLU A 414 -7.33 3.66 7.95
N ASP A 415 -6.62 4.77 7.81
CA ASP A 415 -6.90 5.81 6.83
C ASP A 415 -5.64 6.18 6.04
N SER A 416 -5.80 6.57 4.78
CA SER A 416 -4.76 7.15 3.93
C SER A 416 -4.79 8.67 3.99
N ILE A 417 -3.64 9.29 4.30
CA ILE A 417 -3.52 10.74 4.52
C ILE A 417 -2.59 11.35 3.49
N VAL A 418 -3.03 12.43 2.84
CA VAL A 418 -2.21 13.31 2.00
C VAL A 418 -1.77 14.52 2.81
N VAL A 419 -0.47 14.78 2.85
CA VAL A 419 0.08 15.95 3.54
C VAL A 419 0.04 17.17 2.63
N GLY A 420 -0.74 18.17 3.02
CA GLY A 420 -0.84 19.46 2.31
C GLY A 420 -0.06 20.58 2.99
N THR A 421 0.01 21.74 2.33
CA THR A 421 0.60 22.98 2.87
C THR A 421 -0.25 23.63 3.95
N ASP A 422 -1.55 23.65 3.76
CA ASP A 422 -2.52 24.37 4.60
C ASP A 422 -3.40 23.43 5.44
N GLY A 423 -3.15 22.13 5.35
CA GLY A 423 -3.89 21.06 6.04
C GLY A 423 -3.77 19.74 5.31
N ASN A 424 -4.07 18.67 6.01
CA ASN A 424 -4.02 17.32 5.47
C ASN A 424 -5.40 16.92 4.91
N GLU A 425 -5.40 16.09 3.86
CA GLU A 425 -6.60 15.45 3.32
C GLU A 425 -6.64 14.00 3.80
N ASN A 426 -7.78 13.55 4.31
CA ASN A 426 -8.02 12.14 4.64
C ASN A 426 -8.81 11.49 3.51
N LEU A 427 -8.09 10.86 2.57
CA LEU A 427 -8.69 10.25 1.37
C LEU A 427 -9.75 9.21 1.71
N THR A 428 -9.55 8.48 2.81
CA THR A 428 -10.43 7.39 3.22
C THR A 428 -11.73 7.93 3.81
N ARG A 429 -11.67 8.85 4.78
CA ARG A 429 -12.89 9.39 5.40
C ARG A 429 -13.69 10.26 4.44
N ASP A 430 -13.01 11.02 3.61
CA ASP A 430 -13.69 11.83 2.59
C ASP A 430 -14.47 10.92 1.61
N ALA A 431 -13.91 9.76 1.25
CA ALA A 431 -14.60 8.76 0.41
C ALA A 431 -15.83 8.17 1.11
N PHE A 432 -15.76 7.81 2.39
CA PHE A 432 -16.93 7.33 3.16
C PHE A 432 -17.99 8.42 3.33
N LYS A 433 -17.56 9.64 3.59
CA LYS A 433 -18.47 10.78 3.72
C LYS A 433 -19.24 11.11 2.44
N GLU A 434 -18.59 11.01 1.27
CA GLU A 434 -19.25 11.15 -0.03
C GLU A 434 -20.37 10.12 -0.23
N LEU A 435 -20.22 8.92 0.37
CA LEU A 435 -21.23 7.85 0.33
C LEU A 435 -22.29 7.97 1.43
N GLY A 436 -22.17 8.94 2.36
CA GLY A 436 -23.03 9.05 3.53
C GLY A 436 -22.91 7.86 4.50
N ALA A 437 -21.72 7.25 4.57
CA ALA A 437 -21.46 5.99 5.28
C ALA A 437 -20.41 6.11 6.40
N GLU A 438 -20.14 7.34 6.85
CA GLU A 438 -19.18 7.64 7.92
C GLU A 438 -19.73 7.21 9.30
#